data_3577b0546fbd60a62f48a96f55e8042a
#
_entry.id   3577b0546fbd60a62f48a96f55e8042a
#
_cell.length_a   1.000
_cell.length_b   1.000
_cell.length_c   1.000
_cell.angle_alpha   90.00
_cell.angle_beta   90.00
_cell.angle_gamma   90.00
#
_symmetry.space_group_name_H-M   'P 1'
#
loop_
_entity.id
_entity.type
_entity.pdbx_description
1 polymer ?
#
loop_
_entity_poly.entity_id
_entity_poly.type
_entity_poly.pdbx_seq_one_letter_code
_entity_poly.pdbx_strand_id
1 'polypeptide(L)'
;MLYLHLETVEDIFHAIEEIVAKVRESDKDRLVTILVDSLAAASTNVEMEADFDKDGWATSKAIIISKAMRKITQMIGRQQIALVFTNQLRQKLGVMFGDPWTTSGGKALPFHSSTRIRLKNTGQIKDKKNNTIGMKMRAQVIKNRLGPPMRHA
;
A
#
# COMPACT_ATOMS: atom_id res chain seq x y z
N MET A 1 -5.58 10.53 -17.32
CA MET A 1 -4.81 9.73 -16.35
C MET A 1 -3.42 10.35 -16.24
N LEU A 2 -2.94 10.65 -15.05
CA LEU A 2 -1.56 11.09 -14.78
C LEU A 2 -0.75 9.88 -14.31
N TYR A 3 0.45 9.69 -14.81
CA TYR A 3 1.40 8.68 -14.39
C TYR A 3 2.69 9.35 -13.93
N LEU A 4 3.18 8.97 -12.75
CA LEU A 4 4.43 9.47 -12.17
C LEU A 4 5.32 8.28 -11.80
N HIS A 5 6.61 8.35 -12.11
CA HIS A 5 7.62 7.43 -11.62
C HIS A 5 8.37 8.10 -10.47
N LEU A 6 8.25 7.53 -9.28
CA LEU A 6 8.81 8.08 -8.05
C LEU A 6 9.55 6.96 -7.30
N GLU A 7 10.75 7.25 -6.81
CA GLU A 7 11.66 6.26 -6.26
C GLU A 7 11.62 6.19 -4.74
N THR A 8 11.32 7.32 -4.08
CA THR A 8 11.34 7.39 -2.63
C THR A 8 9.94 7.51 -2.03
N VAL A 9 9.82 7.04 -0.79
CA VAL A 9 8.59 7.15 -0.01
C VAL A 9 8.23 8.61 0.20
N GLU A 10 9.22 9.46 0.43
CA GLU A 10 9.07 10.90 0.62
C GLU A 10 8.47 11.55 -0.63
N ASP A 11 9.02 11.27 -1.80
CA ASP A 11 8.52 11.82 -3.07
C ASP A 11 7.09 11.37 -3.37
N ILE A 12 6.78 10.10 -3.09
CA ILE A 12 5.42 9.58 -3.24
C ILE A 12 4.44 10.39 -2.40
N PHE A 13 4.75 10.63 -1.12
CA PHE A 13 3.84 11.36 -0.24
C PHE A 13 3.77 12.85 -0.57
N HIS A 14 4.86 13.49 -1.00
CA HIS A 14 4.86 14.85 -1.51
C HIS A 14 4.00 14.99 -2.77
N ALA A 15 4.14 14.07 -3.73
CA ALA A 15 3.32 14.07 -4.94
C ALA A 15 1.82 13.91 -4.61
N ILE A 16 1.45 13.05 -3.65
CA ILE A 16 0.06 12.92 -3.19
C ILE A 16 -0.45 14.25 -2.65
N GLU A 17 0.32 14.95 -1.80
CA GLU A 17 -0.05 16.24 -1.23
C GLU A 17 -0.28 17.29 -2.33
N GLU A 18 0.63 17.40 -3.29
CA GLU A 18 0.53 18.35 -4.40
C GLU A 18 -0.67 18.05 -5.31
N ILE A 19 -0.90 16.77 -5.65
CA ILE A 19 -2.04 16.38 -6.47
C ILE A 19 -3.35 16.75 -5.77
N VAL A 20 -3.46 16.45 -4.48
CA VAL A 20 -4.65 16.78 -3.69
C VAL A 20 -4.87 18.29 -3.66
N ALA A 21 -3.83 19.09 -3.40
CA ALA A 21 -3.92 20.54 -3.37
C ALA A 21 -4.39 21.09 -4.71
N LYS A 22 -3.74 20.73 -5.83
CA LYS A 22 -4.09 21.19 -7.17
C LYS A 22 -5.49 20.80 -7.61
N VAL A 23 -5.92 19.59 -7.30
CA VAL A 23 -7.29 19.15 -7.62
C VAL A 23 -8.31 19.98 -6.85
N ARG A 24 -8.04 20.31 -5.57
CA ARG A 24 -8.96 21.10 -4.73
C ARG A 24 -9.00 22.58 -5.09
N GLU A 25 -7.95 23.11 -5.67
CA GLU A 25 -7.94 24.45 -6.26
C GLU A 25 -8.82 24.53 -7.51
N SER A 26 -8.84 23.47 -8.34
CA SER A 26 -9.59 23.44 -9.58
C SER A 26 -11.04 22.99 -9.40
N ASP A 27 -11.32 21.99 -8.55
CA ASP A 27 -12.64 21.42 -8.32
C ASP A 27 -12.70 20.73 -6.94
N LYS A 28 -13.46 21.31 -6.02
CA LYS A 28 -13.57 20.84 -4.64
C LYS A 28 -14.30 19.50 -4.50
N ASP A 29 -15.19 19.19 -5.43
CA ASP A 29 -16.09 18.03 -5.35
C ASP A 29 -15.66 16.87 -6.27
N ARG A 30 -14.57 17.04 -6.98
CA ARG A 30 -14.08 16.04 -7.93
C ARG A 30 -13.67 14.76 -7.23
N LEU A 31 -14.22 13.63 -7.68
CA LEU A 31 -13.77 12.30 -7.26
C LEU A 31 -12.40 12.00 -7.87
N VAL A 32 -11.43 11.71 -7.02
CA VAL A 32 -10.06 11.40 -7.43
C VAL A 32 -9.63 10.06 -6.83
N THR A 33 -9.06 9.20 -7.66
CA THR A 33 -8.40 7.97 -7.21
C THR A 33 -6.89 8.10 -7.45
N ILE A 34 -6.12 7.92 -6.39
CA ILE A 34 -4.66 7.87 -6.41
C ILE A 34 -4.24 6.43 -6.11
N LEU A 35 -3.52 5.80 -7.04
CA LEU A 35 -2.98 4.46 -6.88
C LEU A 35 -1.45 4.54 -6.75
N VAL A 36 -0.91 3.95 -5.70
CA VAL A 36 0.53 3.80 -5.46
C VAL A 36 0.89 2.31 -5.58
N ASP A 37 1.66 1.96 -6.60
CA ASP A 37 2.14 0.60 -6.85
C ASP A 37 3.67 0.60 -6.98
N SER A 38 4.38 0.13 -5.99
CA SER A 38 3.98 -0.28 -4.65
C SER A 38 4.82 0.44 -3.60
N LEU A 39 4.25 0.67 -2.43
CA LEU A 39 4.99 1.28 -1.32
C LEU A 39 6.13 0.38 -0.80
N ALA A 40 6.05 -0.94 -1.04
CA ALA A 40 7.12 -1.89 -0.71
C ALA A 40 8.40 -1.66 -1.52
N ALA A 41 8.24 -1.28 -2.79
CA ALA A 41 9.35 -1.10 -3.73
C ALA A 41 10.10 0.23 -3.54
N ALA A 42 9.42 1.28 -3.03
CA ALA A 42 10.04 2.58 -2.82
C ALA A 42 11.10 2.52 -1.72
N SER A 43 12.23 3.17 -1.91
CA SER A 43 13.26 3.39 -0.90
C SER A 43 12.94 4.62 -0.03
N THR A 44 13.79 4.97 0.92
CA THR A 44 13.77 6.27 1.59
C THR A 44 14.97 7.08 1.11
N ASN A 45 14.93 8.42 1.25
CA ASN A 45 16.07 9.25 0.91
C ASN A 45 17.33 8.80 1.67
N VAL A 46 17.16 8.43 2.94
CA VAL A 46 18.24 7.92 3.78
C VAL A 46 18.79 6.57 3.26
N GLU A 47 17.94 5.69 2.73
CA GLU A 47 18.37 4.44 2.08
C GLU A 47 19.15 4.70 0.79
N MET A 48 18.75 5.72 0.01
CA MET A 48 19.41 6.08 -1.25
C MET A 48 20.80 6.69 -1.06
N GLU A 49 21.02 7.38 0.05
CA GLU A 49 22.29 8.06 0.37
C GLU A 49 23.29 7.19 1.12
N ALA A 50 22.89 6.03 1.59
CA ALA A 50 23.71 5.24 2.47
C ALA A 50 24.47 4.11 1.77
N ASP A 51 25.59 3.73 2.38
CA ASP A 51 26.37 2.56 1.98
C ASP A 51 25.60 1.26 2.27
N PHE A 52 25.79 0.24 1.43
CA PHE A 52 25.10 -1.05 1.53
C PHE A 52 25.35 -1.81 2.84
N ASP A 53 26.38 -1.46 3.58
CA ASP A 53 26.80 -2.15 4.82
C ASP A 53 26.13 -1.64 6.10
N LYS A 54 25.20 -0.66 6.01
CA LYS A 54 24.52 -0.10 7.18
C LYS A 54 23.17 -0.75 7.43
N ASP A 55 22.93 -1.18 8.65
CA ASP A 55 21.64 -1.71 9.13
C ASP A 55 20.70 -0.62 9.65
N GLY A 56 19.39 -0.92 9.72
CA GLY A 56 18.40 -0.06 10.39
C GLY A 56 17.37 0.63 9.49
N TRP A 57 17.42 0.47 8.19
CA TRP A 57 16.56 1.11 7.18
C TRP A 57 15.06 0.84 7.35
N ALA A 58 14.71 -0.38 7.76
CA ALA A 58 13.31 -0.78 7.92
C ALA A 58 12.58 0.06 8.99
N THR A 59 13.29 0.49 10.04
CA THR A 59 12.75 1.34 11.10
C THR A 59 12.54 2.76 10.58
N SER A 60 13.50 3.35 9.85
CA SER A 60 13.38 4.68 9.26
C SER A 60 12.19 4.76 8.31
N LYS A 61 12.05 3.81 7.40
CA LYS A 61 10.92 3.70 6.47
C LYS A 61 9.58 3.64 7.21
N ALA A 62 9.48 2.86 8.28
CA ALA A 62 8.25 2.74 9.07
C ALA A 62 7.88 4.07 9.77
N ILE A 63 8.87 4.83 10.26
CA ILE A 63 8.67 6.14 10.89
C ILE A 63 8.15 7.15 9.86
N ILE A 64 8.78 7.22 8.67
CA ILE A 64 8.40 8.14 7.60
C ILE A 64 6.98 7.85 7.14
N ILE A 65 6.65 6.59 6.85
CA ILE A 65 5.30 6.18 6.47
C ILE A 65 4.29 6.52 7.57
N SER A 66 4.65 6.33 8.84
CA SER A 66 3.75 6.65 9.95
C SER A 66 3.43 8.14 10.06
N LYS A 67 4.42 9.00 9.87
CA LYS A 67 4.24 10.47 9.84
C LYS A 67 3.39 10.89 8.65
N ALA A 68 3.72 10.40 7.46
CA ALA A 68 3.03 10.73 6.23
C ALA A 68 1.56 10.27 6.25
N MET A 69 1.28 9.06 6.71
CA MET A 69 -0.09 8.54 6.81
C MET A 69 -0.97 9.36 7.76
N ARG A 70 -0.44 9.87 8.87
CA ARG A 70 -1.20 10.77 9.76
C ARG A 70 -1.58 12.06 9.04
N LYS A 71 -0.64 12.68 8.32
CA LYS A 71 -0.87 13.93 7.58
C LYS A 71 -1.89 13.72 6.45
N ILE A 72 -1.65 12.70 5.62
CA ILE A 72 -2.50 12.41 4.47
C ILE A 72 -3.93 12.04 4.89
N THR A 73 -4.11 11.21 5.90
CA THR A 73 -5.47 10.83 6.37
C THR A 73 -6.26 12.00 6.91
N GLN A 74 -5.61 12.97 7.55
CA GLN A 74 -6.27 14.22 7.96
C GLN A 74 -6.65 15.06 6.74
N MET A 75 -5.75 15.17 5.76
CA MET A 75 -5.96 15.98 4.56
C MET A 75 -7.09 15.45 3.68
N ILE A 76 -7.18 14.13 3.47
CA ILE A 76 -8.19 13.51 2.60
C ILE A 76 -9.49 13.13 3.31
N GLY A 77 -9.53 13.17 4.64
CA GLY A 77 -10.60 12.55 5.46
C GLY A 77 -12.00 13.14 5.26
N ARG A 78 -12.14 14.31 4.66
CA ARG A 78 -13.42 14.96 4.31
C ARG A 78 -13.51 15.27 2.82
N GLN A 79 -12.73 14.62 2.00
CA GLN A 79 -12.64 14.87 0.58
C GLN A 79 -13.01 13.62 -0.21
N GLN A 80 -13.44 13.78 -1.44
CA GLN A 80 -13.78 12.69 -2.34
C GLN A 80 -12.51 12.09 -2.99
N ILE A 81 -11.58 11.63 -2.16
CA ILE A 81 -10.30 11.06 -2.60
C ILE A 81 -10.20 9.61 -2.13
N ALA A 82 -10.05 8.69 -3.08
CA ALA A 82 -9.68 7.30 -2.83
C ALA A 82 -8.17 7.14 -2.98
N LEU A 83 -7.48 6.81 -1.89
CA LEU A 83 -6.06 6.52 -1.90
C LEU A 83 -5.85 5.02 -1.73
N VAL A 84 -5.22 4.40 -2.73
CA VAL A 84 -5.01 2.96 -2.80
C VAL A 84 -3.51 2.68 -2.81
N PHE A 85 -3.06 1.81 -1.90
CA PHE A 85 -1.68 1.32 -1.88
C PHE A 85 -1.65 -0.18 -2.16
N THR A 86 -0.79 -0.61 -3.06
CA THR A 86 -0.36 -2.01 -3.10
C THR A 86 0.84 -2.20 -2.17
N ASN A 87 0.94 -3.40 -1.59
CA ASN A 87 2.06 -3.74 -0.71
C ASN A 87 2.34 -5.24 -0.76
N GLN A 88 3.57 -5.62 -0.47
CA GLN A 88 3.97 -7.02 -0.42
C GLN A 88 3.78 -7.62 0.97
N LEU A 89 3.26 -8.84 1.00
CA LEU A 89 3.20 -9.65 2.22
C LEU A 89 4.55 -10.33 2.45
N ARG A 90 5.03 -10.25 3.68
CA ARG A 90 6.22 -10.96 4.15
C ARG A 90 5.83 -11.86 5.30
N GLN A 91 6.46 -13.02 5.39
CA GLN A 91 6.27 -13.92 6.51
C GLN A 91 7.18 -13.50 7.67
N LYS A 92 6.63 -13.41 8.86
CA LYS A 92 7.41 -13.24 10.10
C LYS A 92 8.05 -14.56 10.47
N LEU A 93 9.34 -14.56 10.65
CA LEU A 93 10.06 -15.74 11.16
C LEU A 93 9.74 -15.96 12.64
N GLY A 94 9.63 -17.23 13.06
CA GLY A 94 9.44 -17.61 14.46
C GLY A 94 8.05 -17.38 15.05
N VAL A 95 7.04 -17.03 14.25
CA VAL A 95 5.65 -16.90 14.73
C VAL A 95 4.97 -18.28 14.73
N MET A 96 4.80 -18.87 15.92
CA MET A 96 4.12 -20.16 16.08
C MET A 96 2.59 -20.01 16.19
N PHE A 97 2.08 -18.85 16.65
CA PHE A 97 0.65 -18.59 16.85
C PHE A 97 0.25 -17.24 16.26
N GLY A 98 -0.99 -17.11 15.74
CA GLY A 98 -1.53 -15.89 15.16
C GLY A 98 -1.25 -15.74 13.67
N ASP A 99 -1.42 -14.52 13.13
CA ASP A 99 -1.20 -14.22 11.69
C ASP A 99 0.31 -14.04 11.43
N PRO A 100 0.94 -14.97 10.68
CA PRO A 100 2.37 -14.91 10.38
C PRO A 100 2.71 -13.84 9.34
N TRP A 101 1.72 -13.19 8.74
CA TRP A 101 1.92 -12.25 7.66
C TRP A 101 2.08 -10.82 8.15
N THR A 102 3.03 -10.12 7.56
CA THR A 102 3.28 -8.69 7.78
C THR A 102 3.50 -7.98 6.44
N THR A 103 3.48 -6.65 6.46
CA THR A 103 3.74 -5.81 5.29
C THR A 103 4.92 -4.89 5.56
N SER A 104 5.63 -4.46 4.50
CA SER A 104 6.62 -3.39 4.60
C SER A 104 5.97 -2.10 5.13
N GLY A 105 6.76 -1.27 5.82
CA GLY A 105 6.31 0.04 6.31
C GLY A 105 5.60 0.02 7.67
N GLY A 106 5.76 -1.06 8.45
CA GLY A 106 5.30 -1.13 9.83
C GLY A 106 3.77 -1.22 9.98
N LYS A 107 3.26 -0.70 11.11
CA LYS A 107 1.83 -0.81 11.47
C LYS A 107 0.96 0.35 10.98
N ALA A 108 1.55 1.41 10.40
CA ALA A 108 0.81 2.61 10.04
C ALA A 108 -0.24 2.37 8.94
N LEU A 109 0.13 1.72 7.84
CA LEU A 109 -0.81 1.35 6.78
C LEU A 109 -1.96 0.48 7.29
N PRO A 110 -1.72 -0.64 8.00
CA PRO A 110 -2.79 -1.42 8.63
C PRO A 110 -3.70 -0.60 9.52
N PHE A 111 -3.15 0.35 10.28
CA PHE A 111 -3.93 1.18 11.19
C PHE A 111 -4.81 2.19 10.46
N HIS A 112 -4.24 2.96 9.54
CA HIS A 112 -4.94 4.07 8.86
C HIS A 112 -5.91 3.60 7.76
N SER A 113 -5.65 2.46 7.09
CA SER A 113 -6.52 1.96 6.01
C SER A 113 -7.95 1.70 6.49
N SER A 114 -8.93 2.11 5.69
CA SER A 114 -10.35 1.80 5.91
C SER A 114 -10.67 0.38 5.49
N THR A 115 -10.14 -0.05 4.35
CA THR A 115 -10.31 -1.41 3.82
C THR A 115 -8.95 -2.01 3.52
N ARG A 116 -8.78 -3.30 3.80
CA ARG A 116 -7.60 -4.08 3.43
C ARG A 116 -8.03 -5.38 2.78
N ILE A 117 -7.46 -5.64 1.62
CA ILE A 117 -7.70 -6.84 0.83
C ILE A 117 -6.39 -7.62 0.74
N ARG A 118 -6.43 -8.91 1.08
CA ARG A 118 -5.32 -9.84 0.90
C ARG A 118 -5.60 -10.68 -0.35
N LEU A 119 -4.64 -10.70 -1.25
CA LEU A 119 -4.67 -11.58 -2.42
C LEU A 119 -3.83 -12.82 -2.14
N LYS A 120 -4.36 -14.00 -2.47
CA LYS A 120 -3.66 -15.29 -2.35
C LYS A 120 -3.84 -16.08 -3.64
N ASN A 121 -2.73 -16.56 -4.20
CA ASN A 121 -2.77 -17.53 -5.28
C ASN A 121 -3.32 -18.86 -4.74
N THR A 122 -4.33 -19.42 -5.41
CA THR A 122 -4.99 -20.69 -5.04
C THR A 122 -4.80 -21.79 -6.08
N GLY A 123 -4.15 -21.50 -7.20
CA GLY A 123 -3.85 -22.51 -8.22
C GLY A 123 -3.61 -21.90 -9.58
N GLN A 124 -3.37 -22.78 -10.54
CA GLN A 124 -3.17 -22.43 -11.95
C GLN A 124 -4.42 -22.77 -12.77
N ILE A 125 -4.66 -21.98 -13.80
CA ILE A 125 -5.62 -22.30 -14.86
C ILE A 125 -4.82 -22.88 -16.00
N LYS A 126 -5.19 -24.09 -16.46
CA LYS A 126 -4.48 -24.81 -17.52
C LYS A 126 -5.40 -25.02 -18.71
N ASP A 127 -4.82 -25.01 -19.91
CA ASP A 127 -5.49 -25.38 -21.14
C ASP A 127 -5.61 -26.92 -21.29
N LYS A 128 -6.25 -27.37 -22.37
CA LYS A 128 -6.39 -28.81 -22.71
C LYS A 128 -5.04 -29.53 -22.96
N LYS A 129 -3.98 -28.77 -23.24
CA LYS A 129 -2.62 -29.27 -23.43
C LYS A 129 -1.75 -29.18 -22.19
N ASN A 130 -2.37 -28.89 -21.01
CA ASN A 130 -1.72 -28.75 -19.71
C ASN A 130 -0.78 -27.52 -19.61
N ASN A 131 -0.83 -26.55 -20.51
CA ASN A 131 -0.09 -25.29 -20.40
C ASN A 131 -0.81 -24.36 -19.43
N THR A 132 -0.04 -23.65 -18.59
CA THR A 132 -0.59 -22.65 -17.69
C THR A 132 -0.98 -21.40 -18.48
N ILE A 133 -2.26 -21.06 -18.51
CA ILE A 133 -2.83 -19.90 -19.21
C ILE A 133 -3.30 -18.80 -18.24
N GLY A 134 -3.24 -19.05 -16.94
CA GLY A 134 -3.63 -18.06 -15.92
C GLY A 134 -3.48 -18.59 -14.50
N MET A 135 -3.84 -17.73 -13.53
CA MET A 135 -3.82 -18.04 -12.11
C MET A 135 -5.17 -17.83 -11.47
N LYS A 136 -5.53 -18.68 -10.53
CA LYS A 136 -6.69 -18.49 -9.64
C LYS A 136 -6.25 -17.68 -8.44
N MET A 137 -6.90 -16.56 -8.18
CA MET A 137 -6.61 -15.70 -7.06
C MET A 137 -7.82 -15.65 -6.12
N ARG A 138 -7.58 -15.73 -4.82
CA ARG A 138 -8.59 -15.45 -3.80
C ARG A 138 -8.32 -14.07 -3.23
N ALA A 139 -9.33 -13.18 -3.28
CA ALA A 139 -9.34 -11.90 -2.61
C ALA A 139 -10.09 -12.03 -1.28
N GLN A 140 -9.45 -11.69 -0.17
CA GLN A 140 -10.05 -11.72 1.17
C GLN A 140 -10.00 -10.33 1.80
N VAL A 141 -11.14 -9.84 2.23
CA VAL A 141 -11.25 -8.58 2.98
C VAL A 141 -10.85 -8.85 4.43
N ILE A 142 -9.62 -8.49 4.80
CA ILE A 142 -9.08 -8.73 6.16
C ILE A 142 -9.34 -7.58 7.13
N LYS A 143 -9.74 -6.40 6.62
CA LYS A 143 -10.20 -5.25 7.40
C LYS A 143 -11.22 -4.47 6.58
N ASN A 144 -12.31 -4.07 7.20
CA ASN A 144 -13.27 -3.17 6.61
C ASN A 144 -13.93 -2.32 7.70
N ARG A 145 -13.88 -1.00 7.56
CA ARG A 145 -14.56 -0.04 8.46
C ARG A 145 -15.95 0.35 7.95
N LEU A 146 -16.25 0.02 6.69
CA LEU A 146 -17.49 0.41 6.01
C LEU A 146 -18.53 -0.71 5.98
N GLY A 147 -18.17 -1.91 6.48
CA GLY A 147 -19.05 -3.07 6.49
C GLY A 147 -18.36 -4.32 7.04
N PRO A 148 -18.99 -5.50 6.95
CA PRO A 148 -18.45 -6.73 7.50
C PRO A 148 -17.09 -7.11 6.89
N PRO A 149 -16.07 -7.41 7.72
CA PRO A 149 -14.81 -7.99 7.26
C PRO A 149 -14.97 -9.48 6.95
N MET A 150 -13.86 -10.14 6.57
CA MET A 150 -13.72 -11.58 6.33
C MET A 150 -14.51 -12.14 5.13
N ARG A 151 -15.09 -11.31 4.29
CA ARG A 151 -15.63 -11.73 2.99
C ARG A 151 -14.49 -12.07 2.03
N HIS A 152 -14.78 -12.98 1.10
CA HIS A 152 -13.82 -13.37 0.05
C HIS A 152 -14.54 -13.61 -1.28
N ALA A 153 -13.79 -13.44 -2.36
CA ALA A 153 -14.16 -13.75 -3.73
C ALA A 153 -13.01 -14.52 -4.42
#